data_bbe627c4a0aca632ab228dadf8dc7ed4
#
_entry.id   bbe627c4a0aca632ab228dadf8dc7ed4
#
_cell.length_a   1.000
_cell.length_b   1.000
_cell.length_c   1.000
_cell.angle_alpha   90.00
_cell.angle_beta   90.00
_cell.angle_gamma   90.00
#
_symmetry.space_group_name_H-M   'P 1'
#
loop_
_entity.id
_entity.type
_entity.pdbx_description
1 polymer ?
#
loop_
_entity_poly.entity_id
_entity_poly.type
_entity_poly.pdbx_seq_one_letter_code
_entity_poly.pdbx_strand_id
1 'polypeptide(L)'
;MKLTSENIKSIFSERDFKLGDEYVKDGRVYHMESDFPKGLLRVRCCVSGTEEYKVSFQENKKGYMEVSCSCPQFARAGRCKHLAAAMIYYCQQQEQQDKTDRYAQE
;
A
#
# COMPACT_ATOMS: atom_id res chain seq x y z
N MET A 1 9.03 6.63 -8.60
CA MET A 1 7.81 6.04 -9.21
C MET A 1 6.58 6.51 -8.44
N LYS A 2 5.61 7.06 -9.13
CA LYS A 2 4.39 7.49 -8.47
C LYS A 2 3.44 6.29 -8.31
N LEU A 3 2.94 6.09 -7.10
CA LEU A 3 2.04 4.97 -6.82
C LEU A 3 0.62 5.33 -7.22
N THR A 4 0.10 4.66 -8.24
CA THR A 4 -1.27 4.83 -8.75
C THR A 4 -1.97 3.49 -8.80
N SER A 5 -3.31 3.50 -8.92
CA SER A 5 -4.08 2.26 -9.07
C SER A 5 -3.61 1.42 -10.25
N GLU A 6 -3.29 2.06 -11.38
CA GLU A 6 -2.81 1.35 -12.57
C GLU A 6 -1.45 0.71 -12.34
N ASN A 7 -0.54 1.43 -11.67
CA ASN A 7 0.78 0.89 -11.35
C ASN A 7 0.68 -0.29 -10.39
N ILE A 8 -0.22 -0.21 -9.42
CA ILE A 8 -0.46 -1.30 -8.47
C ILE A 8 -0.96 -2.55 -9.21
N LYS A 9 -1.89 -2.39 -10.14
CA LYS A 9 -2.40 -3.52 -10.93
C LYS A 9 -1.29 -4.22 -11.71
N SER A 10 -0.30 -3.48 -12.18
CA SER A 10 0.82 -4.07 -12.94
C SER A 10 1.82 -4.80 -12.05
N ILE A 11 1.89 -4.47 -10.76
CA ILE A 11 2.82 -5.08 -9.81
C ILE A 11 2.32 -6.45 -9.35
N PHE A 12 1.00 -6.59 -9.17
CA PHE A 12 0.40 -7.77 -8.56
C PHE A 12 -0.35 -8.61 -9.60
N SER A 13 -0.55 -9.91 -9.29
CA SER A 13 -1.46 -10.74 -10.05
C SER A 13 -2.89 -10.18 -9.90
N GLU A 14 -3.75 -10.50 -10.86
CA GLU A 14 -5.16 -10.12 -10.80
C GLU A 14 -5.81 -10.60 -9.51
N ARG A 15 -5.49 -11.82 -9.08
CA ARG A 15 -6.01 -12.40 -7.86
C ARG A 15 -5.57 -11.60 -6.62
N ASP A 16 -4.27 -11.29 -6.51
CA ASP A 16 -3.76 -10.56 -5.35
C ASP A 16 -4.30 -9.14 -5.31
N PHE A 17 -4.43 -8.49 -6.45
CA PHE A 17 -5.01 -7.15 -6.51
C PHE A 17 -6.47 -7.16 -6.04
N LYS A 18 -7.26 -8.12 -6.54
CA LYS A 18 -8.67 -8.24 -6.18
C LYS A 18 -8.85 -8.53 -4.70
N LEU A 19 -8.06 -9.45 -4.14
CA LEU A 19 -8.12 -9.76 -2.73
C LEU A 19 -7.68 -8.57 -1.87
N GLY A 20 -6.66 -7.84 -2.31
CA GLY A 20 -6.21 -6.63 -1.63
C GLY A 20 -7.30 -5.56 -1.59
N ASP A 21 -8.01 -5.37 -2.70
CA ASP A 21 -9.13 -4.43 -2.76
C ASP A 21 -10.25 -4.83 -1.80
N GLU A 22 -10.56 -6.12 -1.71
CA GLU A 22 -11.55 -6.63 -0.76
C GLU A 22 -11.12 -6.37 0.70
N TYR A 23 -9.84 -6.55 1.00
CA TYR A 23 -9.32 -6.28 2.35
C TYR A 23 -9.48 -4.80 2.72
N VAL A 24 -9.26 -3.90 1.76
CA VAL A 24 -9.46 -2.46 2.00
C VAL A 24 -10.93 -2.18 2.28
N LYS A 25 -11.84 -2.73 1.49
CA LYS A 25 -13.28 -2.55 1.67
C LYS A 25 -13.77 -3.10 3.01
N ASP A 26 -13.15 -4.17 3.49
CA ASP A 26 -13.49 -4.77 4.77
C ASP A 26 -12.87 -4.05 5.98
N GLY A 27 -12.10 -2.98 5.73
CA GLY A 27 -11.47 -2.23 6.82
C GLY A 27 -10.31 -2.95 7.48
N ARG A 28 -9.64 -3.84 6.78
CA ARG A 28 -8.57 -4.66 7.34
C ARG A 28 -7.20 -4.00 7.34
N VAL A 29 -7.05 -2.84 6.67
CA VAL A 29 -5.81 -2.07 6.68
C VAL A 29 -5.93 -0.97 7.71
N TYR A 30 -4.97 -0.90 8.64
CA TYR A 30 -5.04 0.06 9.75
C TYR A 30 -3.64 0.44 10.22
N HIS A 31 -3.57 1.47 11.09
CA HIS A 31 -2.33 2.01 11.67
C HIS A 31 -1.32 2.39 10.58
N MET A 32 -1.81 3.00 9.49
CA MET A 32 -0.93 3.43 8.40
C MET A 32 -0.22 4.73 8.77
N GLU A 33 1.10 4.70 8.65
CA GLU A 33 1.97 5.85 8.82
C GLU A 33 2.79 6.05 7.55
N SER A 34 2.94 7.29 7.13
CA SER A 34 3.76 7.62 5.97
C SER A 34 4.64 8.82 6.29
N ASP A 35 5.84 8.81 5.72
CA ASP A 35 6.77 9.94 5.82
C ASP A 35 7.65 9.97 4.57
N PHE A 36 8.54 10.94 4.49
CA PHE A 36 9.38 11.16 3.31
C PHE A 36 10.83 11.38 3.74
N PRO A 37 11.50 10.38 4.35
CA PRO A 37 12.90 10.56 4.71
C PRO A 37 13.73 10.84 3.45
N LYS A 38 14.47 11.94 3.47
CA LYS A 38 15.29 12.39 2.33
C LYS A 38 14.48 12.57 1.04
N GLY A 39 13.19 12.88 1.15
CA GLY A 39 12.31 13.08 0.01
C GLY A 39 11.77 11.81 -0.64
N LEU A 40 12.04 10.65 -0.07
CA LEU A 40 11.58 9.36 -0.59
C LEU A 40 10.41 8.84 0.25
N LEU A 41 9.35 8.36 -0.40
CA LEU A 41 8.17 7.86 0.29
C LEU A 41 8.49 6.61 1.12
N ARG A 42 8.01 6.60 2.36
CA ARG A 42 8.05 5.43 3.23
C ARG A 42 6.69 5.25 3.91
N VAL A 43 6.13 4.04 3.79
CA VAL A 43 4.82 3.71 4.36
C VAL A 43 4.91 2.44 5.17
N ARG A 44 4.27 2.44 6.33
CA ARG A 44 4.14 1.26 7.21
C ARG A 44 2.70 1.15 7.66
N CYS A 45 2.18 -0.06 7.73
CA CYS A 45 0.82 -0.30 8.21
C CYS A 45 0.67 -1.73 8.72
N CYS A 46 -0.52 -2.02 9.26
CA CYS A 46 -0.92 -3.36 9.65
C CYS A 46 -2.08 -3.81 8.78
N VAL A 47 -2.12 -5.11 8.46
CA VAL A 47 -3.22 -5.72 7.72
C VAL A 47 -3.71 -6.93 8.49
N SER A 48 -5.01 -6.97 8.77
CA SER A 48 -5.65 -8.06 9.48
C SER A 48 -6.06 -9.17 8.51
N GLY A 49 -5.34 -10.29 8.54
CA GLY A 49 -5.70 -11.50 7.80
C GLY A 49 -6.05 -12.61 8.78
N THR A 50 -5.47 -13.80 8.61
CA THR A 50 -5.57 -14.87 9.62
C THR A 50 -4.81 -14.48 10.88
N GLU A 51 -3.81 -13.63 10.74
CA GLU A 51 -3.07 -13.01 11.83
C GLU A 51 -2.95 -11.52 11.51
N GLU A 52 -2.35 -10.76 12.42
CA GLU A 52 -1.98 -9.39 12.16
C GLU A 52 -0.64 -9.35 11.44
N TYR A 53 -0.60 -8.84 10.21
CA TYR A 53 0.62 -8.76 9.42
C TYR A 53 1.13 -7.34 9.36
N LYS A 54 2.44 -7.19 9.42
CA LYS A 54 3.11 -5.89 9.28
C LYS A 54 3.59 -5.74 7.85
N VAL A 55 3.18 -4.64 7.22
CA VAL A 55 3.45 -4.36 5.81
C VAL A 55 4.15 -3.02 5.69
N SER A 56 5.17 -2.96 4.86
CA SER A 56 5.85 -1.71 4.56
C SER A 56 6.26 -1.64 3.10
N PHE A 57 6.32 -0.43 2.57
CA PHE A 57 6.92 -0.18 1.27
C PHE A 57 7.59 1.18 1.28
N GLN A 58 8.71 1.28 0.57
CA GLN A 58 9.58 2.45 0.59
C GLN A 58 10.28 2.62 -0.75
N GLU A 59 10.28 3.86 -1.27
CA GLU A 59 11.07 4.18 -2.45
C GLU A 59 12.56 4.19 -2.11
N ASN A 60 13.40 3.69 -3.03
CA ASN A 60 14.84 3.83 -2.91
C ASN A 60 15.36 4.85 -3.93
N LYS A 61 16.64 5.21 -3.81
CA LYS A 61 17.27 6.24 -4.66
C LYS A 61 17.28 5.87 -6.14
N LYS A 62 17.14 4.59 -6.47
CA LYS A 62 17.13 4.09 -7.86
C LYS A 62 15.74 4.14 -8.49
N GLY A 63 14.72 4.57 -7.75
CA GLY A 63 13.35 4.64 -8.25
C GLY A 63 12.56 3.35 -8.11
N TYR A 64 13.07 2.36 -7.39
CA TYR A 64 12.37 1.12 -7.10
C TYR A 64 11.67 1.19 -5.75
N MET A 65 10.66 0.36 -5.60
CA MET A 65 9.94 0.22 -4.34
C MET A 65 10.47 -1.00 -3.58
N GLU A 66 11.02 -0.79 -2.40
CA GLU A 66 11.40 -1.87 -1.50
C GLU A 66 10.17 -2.22 -0.66
N VAL A 67 9.80 -3.50 -0.62
CA VAL A 67 8.55 -3.94 -0.03
C VAL A 67 8.80 -5.04 1.00
N SER A 68 7.90 -5.12 1.99
CA SER A 68 7.99 -6.14 3.03
C SER A 68 6.61 -6.47 3.57
N CYS A 69 6.39 -7.75 3.85
CA CYS A 69 5.20 -8.23 4.56
C CYS A 69 5.60 -9.45 5.38
N SER A 70 5.04 -9.59 6.58
CA SER A 70 5.37 -10.68 7.48
C SER A 70 4.62 -11.98 7.18
N CYS A 71 3.83 -12.05 6.10
CA CYS A 71 3.05 -13.25 5.79
C CYS A 71 3.88 -14.33 5.07
N PRO A 72 3.46 -15.61 5.14
CA PRO A 72 4.19 -16.70 4.47
C PRO A 72 4.20 -16.60 2.94
N GLN A 73 3.15 -16.07 2.33
CA GLN A 73 3.10 -15.90 0.86
C GLN A 73 4.20 -14.95 0.39
N PHE A 74 4.41 -13.85 1.11
CA PHE A 74 5.45 -12.89 0.76
C PHE A 74 6.83 -13.53 0.84
N ALA A 75 7.08 -14.34 1.86
CA ALA A 75 8.37 -15.01 2.04
C ALA A 75 8.70 -15.93 0.84
N ARG A 76 7.68 -16.49 0.18
CA ARG A 76 7.88 -17.40 -0.96
C ARG A 76 7.90 -16.67 -2.30
N ALA A 77 7.03 -15.68 -2.49
CA ALA A 77 6.78 -15.08 -3.80
C ALA A 77 7.24 -13.62 -3.91
N GLY A 78 7.60 -12.97 -2.80
CA GLY A 78 7.96 -11.54 -2.81
C GLY A 78 6.78 -10.60 -3.03
N ARG A 79 5.57 -11.11 -3.12
CA ARG A 79 4.33 -10.35 -3.30
C ARG A 79 3.21 -11.07 -2.59
N CYS A 80 2.21 -10.32 -2.14
CA CYS A 80 1.04 -10.91 -1.48
C CYS A 80 -0.14 -9.94 -1.52
N LYS A 81 -1.32 -10.48 -1.19
CA LYS A 81 -2.56 -9.70 -1.11
C LYS A 81 -2.50 -8.62 -0.03
N HIS A 82 -1.74 -8.82 1.04
CA HIS A 82 -1.62 -7.83 2.11
C HIS A 82 -0.85 -6.61 1.64
N LEU A 83 0.22 -6.80 0.86
CA LEU A 83 0.97 -5.71 0.27
C LEU A 83 0.11 -4.94 -0.74
N ALA A 84 -0.67 -5.67 -1.56
CA ALA A 84 -1.62 -5.04 -2.49
C ALA A 84 -2.63 -4.18 -1.73
N ALA A 85 -3.20 -4.70 -0.64
CA ALA A 85 -4.14 -3.95 0.20
C ALA A 85 -3.53 -2.67 0.75
N ALA A 86 -2.30 -2.74 1.26
CA ALA A 86 -1.60 -1.58 1.80
C ALA A 86 -1.39 -0.50 0.75
N MET A 87 -0.95 -0.87 -0.45
CA MET A 87 -0.73 0.08 -1.54
C MET A 87 -2.04 0.69 -2.04
N ILE A 88 -3.10 -0.11 -2.19
CA ILE A 88 -4.41 0.38 -2.60
C ILE A 88 -4.94 1.38 -1.57
N TYR A 89 -4.86 1.04 -0.29
CA TYR A 89 -5.32 1.90 0.79
C TYR A 89 -4.58 3.23 0.78
N TYR A 90 -3.24 3.18 0.64
CA TYR A 90 -2.44 4.40 0.58
C TYR A 90 -2.89 5.30 -0.58
N CYS A 91 -3.11 4.75 -1.77
CA CYS A 91 -3.56 5.53 -2.92
C CYS A 91 -4.92 6.18 -2.67
N GLN A 92 -5.85 5.46 -2.06
CA GLN A 92 -7.17 5.99 -1.74
C GLN A 92 -7.09 7.13 -0.73
N GLN A 93 -6.22 7.03 0.26
CA GLN A 93 -6.04 8.09 1.25
C GLN A 93 -5.47 9.35 0.60
N GLN A 94 -4.53 9.21 -0.33
CA GLN A 94 -3.96 10.35 -1.05
C GLN A 94 -5.00 11.04 -1.93
N GLU A 95 -5.84 10.28 -2.62
CA GLU A 95 -6.91 10.83 -3.44
C GLU A 95 -7.91 11.64 -2.61
N GLN A 96 -8.28 11.13 -1.44
CA GLN A 96 -9.19 11.84 -0.53
C GLN A 96 -8.55 13.12 0.01
N GLN A 97 -7.27 13.09 0.33
CA GLN A 97 -6.56 14.26 0.83
C GLN A 97 -6.48 15.36 -0.23
N ASP A 98 -6.20 14.98 -1.48
CA ASP A 98 -6.17 15.92 -2.60
C ASP A 98 -7.54 16.59 -2.79
N LYS A 99 -8.64 15.84 -2.67
CA LYS A 99 -9.99 16.39 -2.75
C LYS A 99 -10.29 17.36 -1.62
N THR A 100 -9.85 17.02 -0.40
CA THR A 100 -10.01 17.87 0.78
C THR A 100 -9.26 19.18 0.61
N ASP A 101 -8.03 19.13 0.10
CA ASP A 101 -7.23 20.32 -0.15
C ASP A 101 -7.88 21.23 -1.17
N ARG A 102 -8.52 20.68 -2.21
CA ARG A 102 -9.27 21.49 -3.19
C ARG A 102 -10.42 22.24 -2.54
N TYR A 103 -11.18 21.58 -1.67
CA TYR A 103 -12.28 22.24 -0.95
C TYR A 103 -11.80 23.31 0.00
N ALA A 104 -10.65 23.12 0.62
CA ALA A 104 -10.08 24.07 1.56
C ALA A 104 -9.59 25.35 0.86
N GLN A 105 -9.33 25.31 -0.44
CA GLN A 105 -8.88 26.48 -1.22
C GLN A 105 -10.05 27.30 -1.78
N GLU A 106 -11.23 26.80 -1.73
CA GLU A 106 -12.44 27.53 -2.14
C GLU A 106 -13.08 28.25 -0.94
#